data_4d3fdef75f25b9d91903f557ef1e4d37
#
_entry.id   4d3fdef75f25b9d91903f557ef1e4d37
#
_cell.length_a   1.000
_cell.length_b   1.000
_cell.length_c   1.000
_cell.angle_alpha   90.00
_cell.angle_beta   90.00
_cell.angle_gamma   90.00
#
_symmetry.space_group_name_H-M   'P 1'
#
loop_
_entity.id
_entity.type
_entity.pdbx_description
1 polymer ?
#
loop_
_entity_poly.entity_id
_entity_poly.type
_entity_poly.pdbx_seq_one_letter_code
_entity_poly.pdbx_strand_id
1 'polypeptide(L)'
;MNTLADRLTAAIAHAGITKAELARRVGISAPSVNGWFSGKAKFLRGENLLSAASALGVDQDWLATGKGAMLKWPSDGIAEGRQAVSAPATGGDYVRVEQLDAEAAMGAVGRANDDYPEVIRAMDFAPAYIRSVVGFVPPPGRLKLVTGVGDSMAPKIRPGESVLVDTGCNEFVGDGLYLINTGHGQQIKALQAAPDGLWARSGDQILYPPFRLTEDTVIGGRVYLIQHLERVA
;
A
#
# COMPACT_ATOMS: atom_id res chain seq x y z
N MET A 1 -10.40 22.99 -2.46
CA MET A 1 -11.74 22.52 -2.05
C MET A 1 -12.03 23.14 -0.69
N ASN A 2 -12.80 24.23 -0.67
CA ASN A 2 -12.93 25.04 0.56
C ASN A 2 -14.26 24.84 1.30
N THR A 3 -15.29 24.23 0.70
CA THR A 3 -16.58 24.07 1.36
C THR A 3 -16.88 22.60 1.67
N LEU A 4 -17.76 22.36 2.66
CA LEU A 4 -18.26 21.02 2.97
C LEU A 4 -18.92 20.37 1.73
N ALA A 5 -19.68 21.13 0.97
CA ALA A 5 -20.38 20.66 -0.22
C ALA A 5 -19.40 20.16 -1.30
N ASP A 6 -18.28 20.86 -1.49
CA ASP A 6 -17.21 20.45 -2.43
C ASP A 6 -16.59 19.12 -2.00
N ARG A 7 -16.30 18.99 -0.69
CA ARG A 7 -15.71 17.77 -0.13
C ARG A 7 -16.66 16.57 -0.24
N LEU A 8 -17.93 16.77 0.08
CA LEU A 8 -18.95 15.73 -0.07
C LEU A 8 -19.15 15.32 -1.53
N THR A 9 -19.08 16.26 -2.46
CA THR A 9 -19.19 15.97 -3.91
C THR A 9 -18.01 15.13 -4.37
N ALA A 10 -16.79 15.47 -3.96
CA ALA A 10 -15.60 14.70 -4.26
C ALA A 10 -15.65 13.29 -3.63
N ALA A 11 -16.11 13.20 -2.38
CA ALA A 11 -16.22 11.93 -1.66
C ALA A 11 -17.28 10.99 -2.28
N ILE A 12 -18.44 11.50 -2.71
CA ILE A 12 -19.45 10.71 -3.42
C ILE A 12 -18.92 10.20 -4.77
N ALA A 13 -18.23 11.05 -5.52
CA ALA A 13 -17.63 10.67 -6.80
C ALA A 13 -16.58 9.56 -6.62
N HIS A 14 -15.79 9.66 -5.54
CA HIS A 14 -14.80 8.65 -5.19
C HIS A 14 -15.45 7.33 -4.75
N ALA A 15 -16.46 7.40 -3.88
CA ALA A 15 -17.16 6.22 -3.36
C ALA A 15 -18.08 5.54 -4.41
N GLY A 16 -18.33 6.17 -5.56
CA GLY A 16 -19.18 5.65 -6.61
C GLY A 16 -20.65 5.48 -6.21
N ILE A 17 -21.12 6.22 -5.20
CA ILE A 17 -22.51 6.11 -4.69
C ILE A 17 -23.32 7.36 -5.00
N THR A 18 -24.65 7.24 -4.90
CA THR A 18 -25.57 8.38 -5.06
C THR A 18 -25.86 9.06 -3.71
N LYS A 19 -26.40 10.30 -3.76
CA LYS A 19 -26.88 11.00 -2.55
C LYS A 19 -27.97 10.22 -1.82
N ALA A 20 -28.84 9.52 -2.55
CA ALA A 20 -29.90 8.69 -1.98
C ALA A 20 -29.31 7.47 -1.27
N GLU A 21 -28.27 6.86 -1.84
CA GLU A 21 -27.54 5.75 -1.21
C GLU A 21 -26.81 6.21 0.05
N LEU A 22 -26.18 7.38 0.01
CA LEU A 22 -25.58 7.99 1.20
C LEU A 22 -26.61 8.20 2.32
N ALA A 23 -27.79 8.73 1.99
CA ALA A 23 -28.87 8.93 2.96
C ALA A 23 -29.27 7.61 3.65
N ARG A 24 -29.37 6.53 2.88
CA ARG A 24 -29.71 5.20 3.38
C ARG A 24 -28.62 4.65 4.30
N ARG A 25 -27.34 4.77 3.92
CA ARG A 25 -26.21 4.28 4.71
C ARG A 25 -26.00 5.06 6.01
N VAL A 26 -26.24 6.36 5.99
CA VAL A 26 -26.16 7.24 7.17
C VAL A 26 -27.40 7.13 8.07
N GLY A 27 -28.51 6.58 7.57
CA GLY A 27 -29.75 6.42 8.32
C GLY A 27 -30.56 7.72 8.46
N ILE A 28 -30.41 8.68 7.53
CA ILE A 28 -31.11 9.96 7.54
C ILE A 28 -31.96 10.17 6.28
N SER A 29 -32.85 11.16 6.31
CA SER A 29 -33.72 11.45 5.17
C SER A 29 -32.95 12.04 3.97
N ALA A 30 -33.36 11.71 2.75
CA ALA A 30 -32.78 12.26 1.53
C ALA A 30 -32.79 13.81 1.46
N PRO A 31 -33.86 14.51 1.93
CA PRO A 31 -33.84 15.98 2.04
C PRO A 31 -32.71 16.50 2.96
N SER A 32 -32.40 15.79 4.06
CA SER A 32 -31.33 16.17 4.98
C SER A 32 -29.98 16.09 4.29
N VAL A 33 -29.71 15.01 3.55
CA VAL A 33 -28.48 14.86 2.75
C VAL A 33 -28.40 15.95 1.68
N ASN A 34 -29.50 16.24 0.96
CA ASN A 34 -29.50 17.31 -0.03
C ASN A 34 -29.14 18.67 0.59
N GLY A 35 -29.54 18.91 1.85
CA GLY A 35 -29.15 20.10 2.62
C GLY A 35 -27.64 20.22 2.80
N TRP A 36 -26.91 19.13 2.91
CA TRP A 36 -25.46 19.12 3.03
C TRP A 36 -24.75 19.58 1.75
N PHE A 37 -25.32 19.25 0.59
CA PHE A 37 -24.79 19.62 -0.73
C PHE A 37 -25.22 21.01 -1.20
N SER A 38 -26.23 21.61 -0.57
CA SER A 38 -26.74 22.94 -0.97
C SER A 38 -25.91 24.11 -0.46
N GLY A 39 -24.82 23.83 0.30
CA GLY A 39 -23.98 24.85 0.93
C GLY A 39 -24.60 25.51 2.17
N LYS A 40 -25.84 25.13 2.55
CA LYS A 40 -26.49 25.63 3.78
C LYS A 40 -25.82 25.10 5.04
N ALA A 41 -25.34 23.86 4.99
CA ALA A 41 -24.59 23.25 6.09
C ALA A 41 -23.10 23.62 5.94
N LYS A 42 -22.57 24.35 6.90
CA LYS A 42 -21.15 24.67 6.99
C LYS A 42 -20.31 23.51 7.57
N PHE A 43 -20.91 22.71 8.42
CA PHE A 43 -20.28 21.58 9.12
C PHE A 43 -21.27 20.43 9.29
N LEU A 44 -20.76 19.20 9.27
CA LEU A 44 -21.42 18.04 9.85
C LEU A 44 -20.95 17.88 11.30
N ARG A 45 -21.83 17.53 12.21
CA ARG A 45 -21.51 17.38 13.64
C ARG A 45 -21.87 15.99 14.15
N GLY A 46 -21.10 15.53 15.15
CA GLY A 46 -21.38 14.31 15.89
C GLY A 46 -21.51 13.09 14.99
N GLU A 47 -22.53 12.30 15.23
CA GLU A 47 -22.80 11.02 14.58
C GLU A 47 -22.94 11.14 13.04
N ASN A 48 -23.54 12.23 12.55
CA ASN A 48 -23.67 12.46 11.11
C ASN A 48 -22.33 12.60 10.38
N LEU A 49 -21.31 13.20 11.01
CA LEU A 49 -19.97 13.31 10.44
C LEU A 49 -19.31 11.93 10.38
N LEU A 50 -19.36 11.18 11.49
CA LEU A 50 -18.77 9.84 11.58
C LEU A 50 -19.43 8.87 10.60
N SER A 51 -20.75 8.84 10.56
CA SER A 51 -21.52 7.97 9.68
C SER A 51 -21.31 8.32 8.21
N ALA A 52 -21.27 9.63 7.86
CA ALA A 52 -21.00 10.06 6.50
C ALA A 52 -19.57 9.74 6.06
N ALA A 53 -18.57 9.98 6.91
CA ALA A 53 -17.17 9.63 6.62
C ALA A 53 -16.99 8.13 6.42
N SER A 54 -17.60 7.31 7.28
CA SER A 54 -17.60 5.85 7.17
C SER A 54 -18.30 5.36 5.89
N ALA A 55 -19.51 5.89 5.60
CA ALA A 55 -20.29 5.50 4.42
C ALA A 55 -19.61 5.86 3.09
N LEU A 56 -18.79 6.92 3.10
CA LEU A 56 -18.04 7.42 1.93
C LEU A 56 -16.61 6.85 1.86
N GLY A 57 -16.14 6.16 2.90
CA GLY A 57 -14.76 5.64 2.96
C GLY A 57 -13.71 6.75 3.03
N VAL A 58 -14.04 7.90 3.62
CA VAL A 58 -13.15 9.05 3.71
C VAL A 58 -12.77 9.38 5.16
N ASP A 59 -11.65 10.08 5.30
CA ASP A 59 -11.20 10.55 6.61
C ASP A 59 -12.17 11.60 7.19
N GLN A 60 -12.48 11.47 8.48
CA GLN A 60 -13.45 12.35 9.16
C GLN A 60 -12.93 13.77 9.32
N ASP A 61 -11.62 13.94 9.60
CA ASP A 61 -11.00 15.24 9.79
C ASP A 61 -10.89 15.98 8.46
N TRP A 62 -10.58 15.26 7.39
CA TRP A 62 -10.65 15.81 6.05
C TRP A 62 -12.08 16.21 5.68
N LEU A 63 -13.07 15.37 5.94
CA LEU A 63 -14.45 15.70 5.64
C LEU A 63 -14.94 16.91 6.43
N ALA A 64 -14.54 17.04 7.70
CA ALA A 64 -14.90 18.15 8.57
C ALA A 64 -14.19 19.45 8.21
N THR A 65 -12.88 19.40 7.97
CA THR A 65 -12.03 20.60 7.92
C THR A 65 -11.42 20.89 6.55
N GLY A 66 -11.35 19.89 5.68
CA GLY A 66 -10.62 19.92 4.42
C GLY A 66 -9.11 19.78 4.57
N LYS A 67 -8.61 19.51 5.78
CA LYS A 67 -7.19 19.29 6.05
C LYS A 67 -6.90 17.79 6.07
N GLY A 68 -5.71 17.39 5.61
CA GLY A 68 -5.32 15.99 5.53
C GLY A 68 -5.71 15.31 4.21
N ALA A 69 -5.56 13.99 4.15
CA ALA A 69 -5.92 13.17 3.00
C ALA A 69 -7.41 12.82 3.02
N MET A 70 -8.05 12.77 1.85
CA MET A 70 -9.47 12.43 1.71
C MET A 70 -9.78 10.99 2.18
N LEU A 71 -8.89 10.06 1.94
CA LEU A 71 -9.10 8.64 2.26
C LEU A 71 -8.66 8.36 3.69
N LYS A 72 -9.55 7.72 4.46
CA LYS A 72 -9.22 7.17 5.77
C LYS A 72 -8.46 5.87 5.55
N TRP A 73 -7.21 5.82 6.01
CA TRP A 73 -6.48 4.57 6.12
C TRP A 73 -7.06 3.75 7.28
N PRO A 74 -7.28 2.44 7.14
CA PRO A 74 -7.70 1.60 8.25
C PRO A 74 -6.59 1.59 9.30
N SER A 75 -6.80 2.35 10.37
CA SER A 75 -6.05 2.22 11.61
C SER A 75 -6.79 1.20 12.48
N ASP A 76 -6.77 -0.07 12.08
CA ASP A 76 -7.27 -1.14 12.94
C ASP A 76 -6.13 -1.67 13.78
N GLY A 77 -6.17 -1.26 15.03
CA GLY A 77 -5.78 -2.04 16.18
C GLY A 77 -4.30 -2.39 16.31
N ILE A 78 -3.46 -1.42 16.72
CA ILE A 78 -2.34 -1.78 17.57
C ILE A 78 -2.47 -0.96 18.85
N ALA A 79 -2.87 -1.69 19.91
CA ALA A 79 -2.91 -1.21 21.28
C ALA A 79 -1.53 -0.72 21.73
N GLU A 80 -1.57 0.40 22.43
CA GLU A 80 -0.68 0.89 23.49
C GLU A 80 0.54 0.03 23.82
N GLY A 81 1.73 0.63 23.66
CA GLY A 81 2.89 0.24 24.41
C GLY A 81 4.20 0.16 23.66
N ARG A 82 4.58 1.18 22.88
CA ARG A 82 6.01 1.47 22.66
C ARG A 82 6.21 2.97 22.48
N GLN A 83 6.97 3.54 23.39
CA GLN A 83 7.42 4.93 23.34
C GLN A 83 8.09 5.22 22.00
N ALA A 84 7.45 6.11 21.23
CA ALA A 84 8.04 6.67 20.02
C ALA A 84 9.31 7.44 20.43
N VAL A 85 10.46 6.96 20.00
CA VAL A 85 11.67 7.77 19.96
C VAL A 85 11.40 8.86 18.90
N SER A 86 11.24 10.09 19.36
CA SER A 86 11.06 11.26 18.54
C SER A 86 12.25 11.41 17.59
N ALA A 87 12.08 11.12 16.31
CA ALA A 87 13.00 11.60 15.28
C ALA A 87 12.73 13.10 15.07
N PRO A 88 13.76 13.93 14.88
CA PRO A 88 13.58 15.37 14.73
C PRO A 88 12.79 15.66 13.46
N ALA A 89 11.73 16.49 13.63
CA ALA A 89 10.98 17.07 12.54
C ALA A 89 11.89 18.01 11.74
N THR A 90 12.42 17.53 10.62
CA THR A 90 13.00 18.37 9.59
C THR A 90 12.00 18.39 8.42
N GLY A 91 11.45 19.58 8.16
CA GLY A 91 10.38 19.81 7.19
C GLY A 91 10.80 19.46 5.76
N GLY A 92 10.19 18.41 5.26
CA GLY A 92 10.19 18.00 3.87
C GLY A 92 9.27 16.79 3.78
N ASP A 93 8.25 16.84 2.92
CA ASP A 93 7.38 15.70 2.67
C ASP A 93 8.17 14.57 2.02
N TYR A 94 8.70 13.66 2.82
CA TYR A 94 9.34 12.44 2.34
C TYR A 94 8.40 11.25 2.49
N VAL A 95 8.45 10.34 1.53
CA VAL A 95 7.79 9.04 1.61
C VAL A 95 8.72 8.08 2.34
N ARG A 96 8.42 7.79 3.59
CA ARG A 96 9.16 6.82 4.38
C ARG A 96 8.72 5.42 4.01
N VAL A 97 9.68 4.58 3.63
CA VAL A 97 9.49 3.17 3.30
C VAL A 97 10.27 2.34 4.31
N GLU A 98 9.57 1.49 5.00
CA GLU A 98 10.13 0.63 6.04
C GLU A 98 10.29 -0.80 5.54
N GLN A 99 11.19 -1.55 6.19
CA GLN A 99 11.36 -2.98 5.95
C GLN A 99 10.05 -3.71 6.23
N LEU A 100 9.70 -4.64 5.35
CA LEU A 100 8.56 -5.52 5.54
C LEU A 100 8.91 -6.53 6.63
N ASP A 101 8.14 -6.51 7.71
CA ASP A 101 8.23 -7.55 8.73
C ASP A 101 7.63 -8.84 8.16
N ALA A 102 8.47 -9.86 7.97
CA ALA A 102 8.07 -11.13 7.35
C ALA A 102 6.98 -11.87 8.16
N GLU A 103 6.91 -11.64 9.48
CA GLU A 103 5.88 -12.21 10.34
C GLU A 103 4.52 -11.52 10.14
N ALA A 104 4.52 -10.21 9.87
CA ALA A 104 3.28 -9.44 9.73
C ALA A 104 2.60 -9.60 8.37
N ALA A 105 3.37 -9.94 7.32
CA ALA A 105 2.89 -9.86 5.93
C ALA A 105 2.04 -11.05 5.47
N MET A 106 2.18 -12.24 6.08
CA MET A 106 1.60 -13.46 5.49
C MET A 106 1.10 -14.50 6.51
N GLY A 107 0.75 -14.12 7.74
CA GLY A 107 0.32 -15.13 8.74
C GLY A 107 1.42 -16.15 9.05
N ALA A 108 1.35 -16.85 10.14
CA ALA A 108 2.34 -17.67 10.85
C ALA A 108 3.20 -18.71 10.07
N VAL A 109 3.60 -18.47 8.83
CA VAL A 109 4.42 -19.42 8.01
C VAL A 109 5.72 -18.78 7.50
N GLY A 110 6.11 -17.60 7.98
CA GLY A 110 7.38 -16.99 7.64
C GLY A 110 8.45 -17.30 8.68
N ARG A 111 9.41 -18.21 8.39
CA ARG A 111 10.66 -18.24 9.12
C ARG A 111 11.39 -16.93 8.86
N ALA A 112 11.61 -16.12 9.91
CA ALA A 112 12.60 -15.07 9.89
C ALA A 112 13.93 -15.70 9.43
N ASN A 113 14.49 -15.19 8.35
CA ASN A 113 15.74 -15.72 7.84
C ASN A 113 16.87 -14.95 8.53
N ASP A 114 17.38 -15.50 9.62
CA ASP A 114 18.49 -14.94 10.41
C ASP A 114 19.82 -14.89 9.64
N ASP A 115 19.88 -15.51 8.44
CA ASP A 115 21.13 -15.64 7.67
C ASP A 115 21.58 -14.34 6.99
N TYR A 116 20.68 -13.36 6.81
CA TYR A 116 21.01 -12.06 6.20
C TYR A 116 20.52 -10.93 7.11
N PRO A 117 21.44 -10.25 7.82
CA PRO A 117 21.07 -9.11 8.64
C PRO A 117 20.44 -8.01 7.76
N GLU A 118 19.35 -7.45 8.24
CA GLU A 118 18.72 -6.29 7.60
C GLU A 118 19.71 -5.12 7.57
N VAL A 119 20.24 -4.83 6.39
CA VAL A 119 21.20 -3.72 6.21
C VAL A 119 20.47 -2.39 6.18
N ILE A 120 19.23 -2.39 5.65
CA ILE A 120 18.41 -1.18 5.51
C ILE A 120 17.07 -1.43 6.20
N ARG A 121 16.79 -0.68 7.27
CA ARG A 121 15.52 -0.75 7.99
C ARG A 121 14.45 0.20 7.44
N ALA A 122 14.86 1.34 6.91
CA ALA A 122 13.97 2.31 6.31
C ALA A 122 14.73 3.21 5.33
N MET A 123 14.02 3.71 4.33
CA MET A 123 14.50 4.71 3.37
C MET A 123 13.46 5.82 3.23
N ASP A 124 13.93 7.07 3.13
CA ASP A 124 13.09 8.23 2.88
C ASP A 124 13.29 8.71 1.43
N PHE A 125 12.21 8.76 0.67
CA PHE A 125 12.21 9.13 -0.74
C PHE A 125 11.47 10.44 -0.97
N ALA A 126 11.97 11.28 -1.87
CA ALA A 126 11.21 12.43 -2.34
C ALA A 126 9.93 11.96 -3.06
N PRO A 127 8.74 12.55 -2.79
CA PRO A 127 7.49 12.13 -3.42
C PRO A 127 7.50 12.20 -4.95
N ALA A 128 8.24 13.18 -5.52
CA ALA A 128 8.42 13.30 -6.97
C ALA A 128 9.15 12.09 -7.55
N TYR A 129 10.16 11.57 -6.83
CA TYR A 129 10.88 10.37 -7.25
C TYR A 129 9.98 9.13 -7.19
N ILE A 130 9.25 8.92 -6.10
CA ILE A 130 8.29 7.82 -5.99
C ILE A 130 7.25 7.90 -7.12
N ARG A 131 6.71 9.10 -7.41
CA ARG A 131 5.77 9.26 -8.51
C ARG A 131 6.37 8.90 -9.87
N SER A 132 7.63 9.21 -10.11
CA SER A 132 8.31 8.86 -11.39
C SER A 132 8.52 7.35 -11.54
N VAL A 133 8.68 6.62 -10.44
CA VAL A 133 8.97 5.18 -10.43
C VAL A 133 7.69 4.33 -10.38
N VAL A 134 6.76 4.69 -9.51
CA VAL A 134 5.53 3.93 -9.25
C VAL A 134 4.35 4.43 -10.10
N GLY A 135 4.42 5.68 -10.60
CA GLY A 135 3.36 6.35 -11.35
C GLY A 135 2.46 7.23 -10.49
N PHE A 136 2.43 7.01 -9.18
CA PHE A 136 1.69 7.80 -8.20
C PHE A 136 2.45 7.80 -6.87
N VAL A 137 1.97 8.56 -5.89
CA VAL A 137 2.49 8.52 -4.52
C VAL A 137 1.56 7.64 -3.69
N PRO A 138 1.98 6.43 -3.33
CA PRO A 138 1.15 5.54 -2.52
C PRO A 138 0.96 6.08 -1.10
N PRO A 139 -0.12 5.70 -0.42
CA PRO A 139 -0.31 6.02 1.00
C PRO A 139 0.84 5.48 1.87
N PRO A 140 1.08 6.10 3.03
CA PRO A 140 2.08 5.61 3.99
C PRO A 140 1.89 4.14 4.33
N GLY A 141 2.98 3.40 4.42
CA GLY A 141 2.97 1.97 4.77
C GLY A 141 2.68 1.00 3.63
N ARG A 142 2.19 1.47 2.47
CA ARG A 142 1.92 0.64 1.30
C ARG A 142 3.20 0.21 0.57
N LEU A 143 4.20 1.10 0.50
CA LEU A 143 5.52 0.73 0.01
C LEU A 143 6.32 0.10 1.14
N LYS A 144 6.96 -1.00 0.84
CA LYS A 144 7.82 -1.72 1.78
C LYS A 144 9.16 -2.08 1.13
N LEU A 145 10.20 -2.17 1.94
CA LEU A 145 11.46 -2.79 1.56
C LEU A 145 11.37 -4.28 1.86
N VAL A 146 11.89 -5.10 0.95
CA VAL A 146 12.01 -6.55 1.14
C VAL A 146 13.44 -6.93 0.80
N THR A 147 14.13 -7.61 1.72
CA THR A 147 15.48 -8.13 1.46
C THR A 147 15.40 -9.43 0.67
N GLY A 148 16.09 -9.48 -0.45
CA GLY A 148 16.20 -10.68 -1.27
C GLY A 148 17.05 -11.74 -0.56
N VAL A 149 16.48 -12.93 -0.42
CA VAL A 149 17.16 -14.09 0.16
C VAL A 149 17.35 -15.15 -0.92
N GLY A 150 18.54 -15.77 -0.95
CA GLY A 150 18.90 -16.72 -2.00
C GLY A 150 19.26 -16.05 -3.31
N ASP A 151 19.69 -16.85 -4.27
CA ASP A 151 20.29 -16.43 -5.54
C ASP A 151 19.40 -16.65 -6.75
N SER A 152 18.16 -17.11 -6.54
CA SER A 152 17.23 -17.44 -7.65
C SER A 152 16.96 -16.30 -8.60
N MET A 153 17.14 -15.04 -8.17
CA MET A 153 16.99 -13.84 -8.98
C MET A 153 18.31 -13.22 -9.41
N ALA A 154 19.45 -13.86 -9.11
CA ALA A 154 20.75 -13.41 -9.59
C ALA A 154 20.84 -13.51 -11.13
N PRO A 155 21.59 -12.62 -11.80
CA PRO A 155 22.34 -11.50 -11.24
C PRO A 155 21.51 -10.23 -10.98
N LYS A 156 20.22 -10.24 -11.29
CA LYS A 156 19.33 -9.04 -11.23
C LYS A 156 19.07 -8.58 -9.81
N ILE A 157 18.89 -9.53 -8.89
CA ILE A 157 18.77 -9.28 -7.45
C ILE A 157 19.71 -10.28 -6.77
N ARG A 158 20.71 -9.76 -6.08
CA ARG A 158 21.69 -10.57 -5.33
C ARG A 158 21.19 -10.80 -3.90
N PRO A 159 21.64 -11.90 -3.26
CA PRO A 159 21.34 -12.11 -1.85
C PRO A 159 21.76 -10.91 -0.98
N GLY A 160 20.87 -10.47 -0.08
CA GLY A 160 21.08 -9.31 0.78
C GLY A 160 20.74 -7.95 0.17
N GLU A 161 20.43 -7.86 -1.13
CA GLU A 161 19.92 -6.63 -1.74
C GLU A 161 18.45 -6.39 -1.39
N SER A 162 18.07 -5.13 -1.20
CA SER A 162 16.71 -4.74 -0.89
C SER A 162 15.95 -4.32 -2.13
N VAL A 163 14.68 -4.66 -2.20
CA VAL A 163 13.76 -4.24 -3.26
C VAL A 163 12.61 -3.42 -2.69
N LEU A 164 12.12 -2.45 -3.45
CA LEU A 164 10.94 -1.65 -3.14
C LEU A 164 9.71 -2.35 -3.69
N VAL A 165 8.78 -2.70 -2.83
CA VAL A 165 7.55 -3.44 -3.14
C VAL A 165 6.34 -2.59 -2.84
N ASP A 166 5.41 -2.49 -3.78
CA ASP A 166 4.06 -1.98 -3.55
C ASP A 166 3.14 -3.13 -3.11
N THR A 167 2.90 -3.24 -1.82
CA THR A 167 2.06 -4.29 -1.22
C THR A 167 0.56 -4.11 -1.48
N GLY A 168 0.15 -2.96 -2.01
CA GLY A 168 -1.23 -2.75 -2.45
C GLY A 168 -1.52 -3.29 -3.86
N CYS A 169 -0.50 -3.79 -4.58
CA CYS A 169 -0.64 -4.43 -5.88
C CYS A 169 -0.65 -5.96 -5.68
N ASN A 170 -1.79 -6.49 -5.25
CA ASN A 170 -1.98 -7.90 -4.89
C ASN A 170 -2.52 -8.76 -6.05
N GLU A 171 -2.48 -8.25 -7.27
CA GLU A 171 -2.89 -8.95 -8.49
C GLU A 171 -1.88 -8.71 -9.61
N PHE A 172 -1.94 -9.54 -10.65
CA PHE A 172 -1.09 -9.37 -11.82
C PHE A 172 -1.59 -8.21 -12.69
N VAL A 173 -0.80 -7.16 -12.81
CA VAL A 173 -1.11 -5.95 -13.60
C VAL A 173 -0.22 -5.81 -14.84
N GLY A 174 0.52 -6.86 -15.20
CA GLY A 174 1.42 -6.89 -16.35
C GLY A 174 2.78 -7.49 -16.00
N ASP A 175 3.55 -7.86 -17.01
CA ASP A 175 4.87 -8.46 -16.84
C ASP A 175 5.77 -7.60 -15.94
N GLY A 176 6.51 -8.23 -15.04
CA GLY A 176 7.34 -7.51 -14.08
C GLY A 176 7.84 -8.40 -12.95
N LEU A 177 8.50 -7.76 -11.97
CA LEU A 177 8.94 -8.45 -10.75
C LEU A 177 7.85 -8.34 -9.68
N TYR A 178 7.61 -9.43 -9.01
CA TYR A 178 6.59 -9.53 -7.96
C TYR A 178 7.12 -10.29 -6.74
N LEU A 179 6.63 -9.90 -5.58
CA LEU A 179 6.70 -10.71 -4.39
C LEU A 179 5.53 -11.68 -4.42
N ILE A 180 5.78 -12.97 -4.36
CA ILE A 180 4.76 -14.03 -4.39
C ILE A 180 4.95 -14.99 -3.23
N ASN A 181 3.89 -15.73 -2.87
CA ASN A 181 3.94 -16.87 -1.98
C ASN A 181 3.19 -18.05 -2.60
N THR A 182 3.91 -19.13 -2.80
CA THR A 182 3.39 -20.40 -3.36
C THR A 182 3.07 -21.46 -2.29
N GLY A 183 2.97 -21.02 -1.01
CA GLY A 183 2.83 -21.94 0.13
C GLY A 183 4.17 -22.37 0.75
N HIS A 184 5.30 -22.08 0.09
CA HIS A 184 6.65 -22.41 0.56
C HIS A 184 7.46 -21.20 1.04
N GLY A 185 6.76 -20.11 1.39
CA GLY A 185 7.35 -18.84 1.80
C GLY A 185 7.36 -17.79 0.70
N GLN A 186 7.84 -16.60 1.06
CA GLN A 186 7.92 -15.46 0.15
C GLN A 186 9.06 -15.63 -0.85
N GLN A 187 8.80 -15.30 -2.10
CA GLN A 187 9.77 -15.34 -3.19
C GLN A 187 9.60 -14.13 -4.09
N ILE A 188 10.72 -13.60 -4.58
CA ILE A 188 10.69 -12.60 -5.66
C ILE A 188 10.85 -13.36 -6.98
N LYS A 189 9.94 -13.16 -7.92
CA LYS A 189 9.96 -13.78 -9.25
C LYS A 189 9.55 -12.77 -10.32
N ALA A 190 10.03 -13.00 -11.54
CA ALA A 190 9.50 -12.32 -12.71
C ALA A 190 8.21 -13.03 -13.13
N LEU A 191 7.08 -12.34 -13.11
CA LEU A 191 5.82 -12.85 -13.62
C LEU A 191 5.64 -12.44 -15.07
N GLN A 192 5.20 -13.38 -15.88
CA GLN A 192 4.94 -13.20 -17.30
C GLN A 192 3.65 -13.89 -17.69
N ALA A 193 2.78 -13.16 -18.41
CA ALA A 193 1.59 -13.74 -19.01
C ALA A 193 1.97 -14.56 -20.26
N ALA A 194 1.41 -15.77 -20.36
CA ALA A 194 1.54 -16.66 -21.51
C ALA A 194 0.16 -17.18 -21.92
N PRO A 195 -0.02 -17.70 -23.14
CA PRO A 195 -1.32 -18.20 -23.61
C PRO A 195 -1.95 -19.27 -22.72
N ASP A 196 -1.12 -20.02 -22.00
CA ASP A 196 -1.52 -21.14 -21.12
C ASP A 196 -1.58 -20.74 -19.65
N GLY A 197 -1.36 -19.47 -19.31
CA GLY A 197 -1.47 -18.95 -17.94
C GLY A 197 -0.35 -18.02 -17.52
N LEU A 198 -0.24 -17.78 -16.23
CA LEU A 198 0.76 -16.91 -15.64
C LEU A 198 1.98 -17.75 -15.19
N TRP A 199 3.16 -17.33 -15.61
CA TRP A 199 4.41 -18.01 -15.32
C TRP A 199 5.31 -17.19 -14.40
N ALA A 200 5.94 -17.88 -13.45
CA ALA A 200 7.01 -17.37 -12.62
C ALA A 200 8.37 -17.78 -13.17
N ARG A 201 9.26 -16.81 -13.33
CA ARG A 201 10.62 -17.01 -13.84
C ARG A 201 11.63 -16.52 -12.83
N SER A 202 12.72 -17.24 -12.72
CA SER A 202 13.91 -16.88 -11.93
C SER A 202 14.95 -16.18 -12.81
N GLY A 203 15.95 -15.55 -12.20
CA GLY A 203 17.10 -14.99 -12.90
C GLY A 203 17.95 -16.11 -13.53
N ASP A 204 18.28 -17.11 -12.72
CA ASP A 204 18.90 -18.36 -13.20
C ASP A 204 17.81 -19.39 -13.46
N GLN A 205 17.52 -19.62 -14.74
CA GLN A 205 16.47 -20.56 -15.15
C GLN A 205 16.99 -22.02 -15.29
N ILE A 206 18.30 -22.23 -15.19
CA ILE A 206 18.91 -23.56 -15.23
C ILE A 206 18.76 -24.20 -13.85
N LEU A 207 19.16 -23.51 -12.79
CA LEU A 207 19.04 -23.99 -11.42
C LEU A 207 17.60 -23.86 -10.90
N TYR A 208 16.88 -22.84 -11.35
CA TYR A 208 15.52 -22.50 -10.91
C TYR A 208 14.58 -22.44 -12.11
N PRO A 209 14.11 -23.58 -12.64
CA PRO A 209 13.28 -23.61 -13.84
C PRO A 209 11.98 -22.81 -13.64
N PRO A 210 11.44 -22.20 -14.71
CA PRO A 210 10.19 -21.50 -14.66
C PRO A 210 9.05 -22.46 -14.33
N PHE A 211 8.04 -21.96 -13.59
CA PHE A 211 6.86 -22.72 -13.25
C PHE A 211 5.60 -21.90 -13.47
N ARG A 212 4.49 -22.59 -13.73
CA ARG A 212 3.19 -21.95 -13.87
C ARG A 212 2.60 -21.67 -12.48
N LEU A 213 2.05 -20.50 -12.29
CA LEU A 213 1.34 -20.15 -11.06
C LEU A 213 0.03 -20.93 -10.95
N THR A 214 -0.28 -21.35 -9.74
CA THR A 214 -1.54 -21.99 -9.37
C THR A 214 -2.48 -20.96 -8.73
N GLU A 215 -3.75 -21.31 -8.57
CA GLU A 215 -4.75 -20.48 -7.92
C GLU A 215 -4.42 -20.22 -6.43
N ASP A 216 -3.64 -21.09 -5.81
CA ASP A 216 -3.19 -20.93 -4.43
C ASP A 216 -2.03 -19.93 -4.27
N THR A 217 -1.46 -19.45 -5.38
CA THR A 217 -0.37 -18.50 -5.33
C THR A 217 -0.88 -17.12 -4.93
N VAL A 218 -0.35 -16.57 -3.85
CA VAL A 218 -0.66 -15.22 -3.38
C VAL A 218 0.37 -14.24 -3.95
N ILE A 219 -0.10 -13.19 -4.61
CA ILE A 219 0.73 -12.05 -5.00
C ILE A 219 0.77 -11.07 -3.83
N GLY A 220 1.94 -10.89 -3.23
CA GLY A 220 2.16 -10.02 -2.08
C GLY A 220 2.53 -8.59 -2.45
N GLY A 221 2.85 -8.32 -3.74
CA GLY A 221 3.16 -6.99 -4.21
C GLY A 221 3.97 -6.95 -5.50
N ARG A 222 4.00 -5.77 -6.13
CA ARG A 222 4.83 -5.51 -7.31
C ARG A 222 6.12 -4.81 -6.92
N VAL A 223 7.24 -5.28 -7.46
CA VAL A 223 8.57 -4.69 -7.26
C VAL A 223 8.79 -3.56 -8.25
N TYR A 224 9.22 -2.40 -7.77
CA TYR A 224 9.50 -1.23 -8.60
C TYR A 224 10.96 -0.82 -8.66
N LEU A 225 11.73 -1.06 -7.57
CA LEU A 225 13.15 -0.70 -7.50
C LEU A 225 13.95 -1.86 -6.90
N ILE A 226 15.21 -1.92 -7.29
CA ILE A 226 16.22 -2.79 -6.69
C ILE A 226 17.33 -1.87 -6.17
N GLN A 227 17.65 -2.01 -4.88
CA GLN A 227 18.74 -1.27 -4.26
C GLN A 227 19.99 -2.12 -4.28
N HIS A 228 20.93 -1.76 -5.15
CA HIS A 228 22.24 -2.39 -5.21
C HIS A 228 23.19 -1.71 -4.20
N LEU A 229 23.83 -2.52 -3.39
CA LEU A 229 24.89 -2.07 -2.48
C LEU A 229 26.20 -2.72 -2.93
N GLU A 230 27.14 -1.90 -3.36
CA GLU A 230 28.46 -2.36 -3.73
C GLU A 230 29.47 -1.88 -2.68
N ARG A 231 30.29 -2.83 -2.18
CA ARG A 231 31.39 -2.51 -1.28
C ARG A 231 32.59 -2.10 -2.12
N VAL A 232 32.97 -0.85 -2.03
CA VAL A 232 34.22 -0.34 -2.61
C VAL A 232 35.35 -0.69 -1.64
N ALA A 233 36.34 -1.47 -2.13
CA ALA A 233 37.52 -1.86 -1.36
C ALA A 233 38.58 -0.75 -1.38
#